data_1ac05a8c3e58e9f27182fcc7be0b981a
#
_entry.id   1ac05a8c3e58e9f27182fcc7be0b981a
#
_cell.length_a   1.000
_cell.length_b   1.000
_cell.length_c   1.000
_cell.angle_alpha   90.00
_cell.angle_beta   90.00
_cell.angle_gamma   90.00
#
_symmetry.space_group_name_H-M   'P 1'
#
loop_
_entity.id
_entity.type
_entity.pdbx_description
1 polymer ?
#
loop_
_entity_poly.entity_id
_entity_poly.type
_entity_poly.pdbx_seq_one_letter_code
_entity_poly.pdbx_strand_id
1 'polypeptide(L)'
;MHKTLAKKAPVRIEKKTSEIILLVSTSKGGFIYYSDEKRRFWEVNGPYLLGSIVHHMILDPRDSQTILMAAQTKTHGPMIFKSVDFGMNWVPVKVPPKFSTSKKVAHIYRLTPGHETEPNVWYAGTSPQGLFKSEDFGDTWMEVNGFNNNSKLDEWCERIGTSSLKYEKIHSIMIHPRNPRSLIIGMSSGGVFESMDGGESWTPMNEGLLTNDISDSLGRDPHLVVQHPMDP
;
A
#
# COMPACT_ATOMS: atom_id res chain seq x y z
N MET A 1 35.66 19.83 -21.08
CA MET A 1 35.47 20.26 -19.67
C MET A 1 34.15 19.71 -19.15
N HIS A 2 34.17 18.59 -18.43
CA HIS A 2 33.00 18.03 -17.78
C HIS A 2 32.80 18.76 -16.45
N LYS A 3 31.69 19.53 -16.34
CA LYS A 3 31.26 20.06 -15.05
C LYS A 3 30.69 18.92 -14.22
N THR A 4 31.44 18.49 -13.23
CA THR A 4 30.97 17.60 -12.17
C THR A 4 29.89 18.34 -11.38
N LEU A 5 28.66 17.92 -11.53
CA LEU A 5 27.56 18.37 -10.66
C LEU A 5 27.83 17.86 -9.24
N ALA A 6 28.21 18.76 -8.36
CA ALA A 6 28.36 18.45 -6.95
C ALA A 6 27.06 17.90 -6.40
N LYS A 7 27.09 16.68 -5.87
CA LYS A 7 25.98 16.11 -5.07
C LYS A 7 25.78 17.02 -3.87
N LYS A 8 24.67 17.78 -3.85
CA LYS A 8 24.24 18.47 -2.64
C LYS A 8 24.03 17.42 -1.56
N ALA A 9 24.67 17.59 -0.41
CA ALA A 9 24.43 16.76 0.77
C ALA A 9 22.93 16.84 1.14
N PRO A 10 22.32 15.75 1.64
CA PRO A 10 20.94 15.80 2.08
C PRO A 10 20.80 16.86 3.17
N VAL A 11 19.83 17.76 3.00
CA VAL A 11 19.50 18.79 3.98
C VAL A 11 18.99 18.06 5.21
N ARG A 12 19.68 18.22 6.34
CA ARG A 12 19.24 17.69 7.64
C ARG A 12 17.97 18.45 8.04
N ILE A 13 16.81 17.80 7.88
CA ILE A 13 15.53 18.41 8.28
C ILE A 13 15.38 18.19 9.77
N GLU A 14 15.60 19.24 10.54
CA GLU A 14 15.10 19.29 11.92
C GLU A 14 13.59 19.37 11.84
N LYS A 15 12.88 18.39 12.46
CA LYS A 15 11.42 18.29 12.50
C LYS A 15 10.83 19.58 13.09
N LYS A 16 10.41 20.51 12.23
CA LYS A 16 9.56 21.63 12.62
C LYS A 16 8.14 21.13 12.83
N THR A 17 7.53 21.47 13.94
CA THR A 17 6.25 20.97 14.45
C THR A 17 5.01 21.32 13.62
N SER A 18 5.15 21.88 12.41
CA SER A 18 4.06 22.32 11.54
C SER A 18 4.38 22.19 10.05
N GLU A 19 5.01 21.11 9.64
CA GLU A 19 5.32 20.88 8.21
C GLU A 19 4.26 20.00 7.55
N ILE A 20 3.82 20.44 6.38
CA ILE A 20 3.03 19.60 5.47
C ILE A 20 3.98 18.73 4.69
N ILE A 21 3.70 17.43 4.70
CA ILE A 21 4.49 16.43 4.00
C ILE A 21 3.64 15.80 2.92
N LEU A 22 4.17 15.76 1.70
CA LEU A 22 3.55 15.07 0.59
C LEU A 22 4.50 13.98 0.07
N LEU A 23 4.06 12.74 0.16
CA LEU A 23 4.77 11.59 -0.39
C LEU A 23 4.28 11.34 -1.81
N VAL A 24 5.19 11.37 -2.78
CA VAL A 24 4.84 11.24 -4.20
C VAL A 24 5.53 10.02 -4.81
N SER A 25 4.72 9.06 -5.18
CA SER A 25 5.14 7.84 -5.87
C SER A 25 5.07 8.03 -7.37
N THR A 26 6.14 7.69 -8.09
CA THR A 26 6.23 7.86 -9.54
C THR A 26 6.89 6.67 -10.22
N SER A 27 6.79 6.61 -11.56
CA SER A 27 7.51 5.64 -12.39
C SER A 27 9.04 5.91 -12.49
N LYS A 28 9.54 6.93 -11.81
CA LYS A 28 10.96 7.34 -11.85
C LYS A 28 11.63 7.30 -10.47
N GLY A 29 10.89 6.98 -9.44
CA GLY A 29 11.33 6.97 -8.04
C GLY A 29 10.30 7.60 -7.12
N GLY A 30 10.61 7.64 -5.83
CA GLY A 30 9.80 8.29 -4.81
C GLY A 30 10.34 9.69 -4.48
N PHE A 31 9.45 10.59 -4.08
CA PHE A 31 9.80 11.95 -3.66
C PHE A 31 9.07 12.29 -2.37
N ILE A 32 9.72 13.10 -1.54
CA ILE A 32 9.13 13.67 -0.33
C ILE A 32 9.18 15.19 -0.49
N TYR A 33 8.02 15.81 -0.47
CA TYR A 33 7.87 17.26 -0.51
C TYR A 33 7.53 17.77 0.87
N TYR A 34 8.10 18.90 1.22
CA TYR A 34 7.89 19.58 2.50
C TYR A 34 7.42 21.01 2.25
N SER A 35 6.47 21.45 3.05
CA SER A 35 5.99 22.83 3.01
C SER A 35 5.54 23.30 4.39
N ASP A 36 5.48 24.62 4.55
CA ASP A 36 4.80 25.25 5.69
C ASP A 36 3.27 25.13 5.52
N GLU A 37 2.51 25.49 6.57
CA GLU A 37 1.04 25.50 6.54
C GLU A 37 0.44 26.33 5.40
N LYS A 38 1.16 27.36 4.94
CA LYS A 38 0.71 28.25 3.85
C LYS A 38 0.91 27.65 2.46
N ARG A 39 1.66 26.56 2.35
CA ARG A 39 1.90 25.79 1.10
C ARG A 39 2.43 26.65 -0.06
N ARG A 40 3.14 27.74 0.23
CA ARG A 40 3.63 28.67 -0.80
C ARG A 40 4.98 28.26 -1.39
N PHE A 41 5.77 27.57 -0.60
CA PHE A 41 7.07 27.08 -1.00
C PHE A 41 7.17 25.59 -0.66
N TRP A 42 7.76 24.82 -1.58
CA TRP A 42 7.96 23.41 -1.43
C TRP A 42 9.43 23.07 -1.59
N GLU A 43 9.96 22.38 -0.61
CA GLU A 43 11.25 21.70 -0.72
C GLU A 43 11.01 20.27 -1.14
N VAL A 44 11.93 19.68 -1.92
CA VAL A 44 11.81 18.32 -2.42
C VAL A 44 13.07 17.52 -2.17
N ASN A 45 12.89 16.32 -1.62
CA ASN A 45 13.90 15.30 -1.51
C ASN A 45 13.57 14.11 -2.42
N GLY A 46 14.58 13.56 -3.06
CA GLY A 46 14.44 12.48 -4.05
C GLY A 46 15.15 12.80 -5.36
N PRO A 47 14.98 11.98 -6.40
CA PRO A 47 14.24 10.74 -6.38
C PRO A 47 14.92 9.65 -5.53
N TYR A 48 14.18 9.05 -4.62
CA TYR A 48 14.61 7.82 -3.97
C TYR A 48 14.38 6.64 -4.92
N LEU A 49 15.28 5.68 -4.93
CA LEU A 49 15.26 4.53 -5.85
C LEU A 49 15.14 4.96 -7.33
N LEU A 50 15.97 5.90 -7.76
CA LEU A 50 15.97 6.44 -9.11
C LEU A 50 15.92 5.33 -10.18
N GLY A 51 14.98 5.44 -11.12
CA GLY A 51 14.77 4.50 -12.21
C GLY A 51 13.94 3.28 -11.84
N SER A 52 13.38 3.24 -10.61
CA SER A 52 12.41 2.25 -10.17
C SER A 52 11.00 2.83 -10.21
N ILE A 53 10.01 1.95 -10.41
CA ILE A 53 8.61 2.34 -10.27
C ILE A 53 8.25 2.26 -8.79
N VAL A 54 7.86 3.37 -8.20
CA VAL A 54 7.31 3.41 -6.84
C VAL A 54 5.79 3.43 -6.95
N HIS A 55 5.13 2.44 -6.36
CA HIS A 55 3.67 2.32 -6.40
C HIS A 55 3.00 3.05 -5.23
N HIS A 56 3.59 2.97 -4.05
CA HIS A 56 3.03 3.58 -2.86
C HIS A 56 4.12 3.96 -1.86
N MET A 57 3.92 5.10 -1.20
CA MET A 57 4.71 5.54 -0.04
C MET A 57 3.74 5.95 1.06
N ILE A 58 4.07 5.64 2.29
CA ILE A 58 3.25 6.01 3.45
C ILE A 58 4.12 6.27 4.67
N LEU A 59 3.85 7.38 5.35
CA LEU A 59 4.40 7.70 6.66
C LEU A 59 3.53 7.03 7.73
N ASP A 60 4.16 6.38 8.69
CA ASP A 60 3.47 5.83 9.85
C ASP A 60 2.91 6.96 10.72
N PRO A 61 1.57 7.11 10.85
CA PRO A 61 1.00 8.14 11.68
C PRO A 61 1.24 7.91 13.18
N ARG A 62 1.57 6.66 13.57
CA ARG A 62 1.74 6.25 14.97
C ARG A 62 3.07 6.73 15.56
N ASP A 63 4.14 6.81 14.77
CA ASP A 63 5.45 7.34 15.17
C ASP A 63 5.85 8.63 14.43
N SER A 64 5.16 8.94 13.33
CA SER A 64 5.44 10.08 12.45
C SER A 64 6.90 10.16 11.97
N GLN A 65 7.56 9.02 11.81
CA GLN A 65 8.97 8.93 11.46
C GLN A 65 9.25 7.80 10.45
N THR A 66 8.63 6.64 10.65
CA THR A 66 8.80 5.47 9.78
C THR A 66 8.06 5.67 8.46
N ILE A 67 8.74 5.48 7.35
CA ILE A 67 8.14 5.49 6.02
C ILE A 67 8.36 4.13 5.38
N LEU A 68 7.29 3.53 4.85
CA LEU A 68 7.38 2.38 3.97
C LEU A 68 7.14 2.81 2.51
N MET A 69 7.91 2.20 1.60
CA MET A 69 7.84 2.44 0.16
C MET A 69 7.76 1.13 -0.60
N ALA A 70 6.68 0.91 -1.33
CA ALA A 70 6.50 -0.22 -2.24
C ALA A 70 7.04 0.13 -3.62
N ALA A 71 8.04 -0.60 -4.09
CA ALA A 71 8.72 -0.32 -5.35
C ALA A 71 8.96 -1.57 -6.19
N GLN A 72 8.96 -1.37 -7.50
CA GLN A 72 9.41 -2.35 -8.48
C GLN A 72 10.83 -1.97 -8.91
N THR A 73 11.82 -2.74 -8.47
CA THR A 73 13.22 -2.48 -8.80
C THR A 73 13.78 -3.53 -9.76
N LYS A 74 14.83 -3.20 -10.49
CA LYS A 74 15.53 -4.16 -11.38
C LYS A 74 16.28 -5.24 -10.61
N THR A 75 16.74 -4.92 -9.40
CA THR A 75 17.59 -5.81 -8.60
C THR A 75 16.81 -6.73 -7.68
N HIS A 76 15.69 -6.26 -7.12
CA HIS A 76 14.90 -7.02 -6.14
C HIS A 76 13.52 -7.44 -6.68
N GLY A 77 13.11 -6.92 -7.85
CA GLY A 77 11.72 -7.06 -8.28
C GLY A 77 10.77 -6.24 -7.40
N PRO A 78 9.55 -6.75 -7.13
CA PRO A 78 8.62 -6.13 -6.19
C PRO A 78 9.19 -6.22 -4.76
N MET A 79 9.39 -5.06 -4.11
CA MET A 79 10.06 -4.96 -2.82
C MET A 79 9.45 -3.82 -2.00
N ILE A 80 9.49 -3.97 -0.68
CA ILE A 80 9.21 -2.90 0.26
C ILE A 80 10.55 -2.37 0.79
N PHE A 81 10.70 -1.06 0.80
CA PHE A 81 11.81 -0.38 1.44
C PHE A 81 11.31 0.37 2.65
N LYS A 82 12.08 0.32 3.72
CA LYS A 82 11.78 0.98 4.99
C LYS A 82 12.82 2.05 5.31
N SER A 83 12.33 3.18 5.75
CA SER A 83 13.12 4.22 6.41
C SER A 83 12.58 4.44 7.81
N VAL A 84 13.44 4.52 8.80
CA VAL A 84 13.11 4.84 10.21
C VAL A 84 13.63 6.21 10.62
N ASP A 85 14.11 6.98 9.67
CA ASP A 85 14.74 8.29 9.84
C ASP A 85 14.16 9.33 8.87
N PHE A 86 12.86 9.22 8.64
CA PHE A 86 12.12 10.17 7.82
C PHE A 86 12.61 10.27 6.37
N GLY A 87 13.02 9.16 5.77
CA GLY A 87 13.44 9.08 4.38
C GLY A 87 14.92 9.41 4.14
N MET A 88 15.74 9.59 5.18
CA MET A 88 17.17 9.83 5.01
C MET A 88 17.91 8.56 4.55
N ASN A 89 17.58 7.42 5.12
CA ASN A 89 18.14 6.13 4.73
C ASN A 89 17.02 5.14 4.41
N TRP A 90 17.25 4.30 3.38
CA TRP A 90 16.31 3.30 2.92
C TRP A 90 16.96 1.93 2.89
N VAL A 91 16.32 0.96 3.51
CA VAL A 91 16.76 -0.43 3.51
C VAL A 91 15.64 -1.33 2.98
N PRO A 92 15.94 -2.37 2.17
CA PRO A 92 14.95 -3.36 1.80
C PRO A 92 14.53 -4.16 3.03
N VAL A 93 13.25 -4.53 3.11
CA VAL A 93 12.74 -5.40 4.18
C VAL A 93 13.32 -6.80 4.06
N LYS A 94 13.34 -7.55 5.16
CA LYS A 94 13.98 -8.88 5.24
C LYS A 94 13.24 -9.92 4.41
N VAL A 95 11.91 -9.97 4.51
CA VAL A 95 11.07 -10.91 3.77
C VAL A 95 9.88 -10.14 3.19
N PRO A 96 9.90 -9.80 1.89
CA PRO A 96 8.77 -9.10 1.25
C PRO A 96 7.55 -10.02 1.08
N PRO A 97 6.37 -9.47 0.75
CA PRO A 97 5.19 -10.23 0.40
C PRO A 97 5.48 -11.30 -0.66
N LYS A 98 5.14 -12.55 -0.34
CA LYS A 98 5.35 -13.70 -1.23
C LYS A 98 4.28 -14.76 -0.94
N PHE A 99 3.64 -15.26 -2.01
CA PHE A 99 2.72 -16.38 -1.88
C PHE A 99 3.46 -17.68 -1.56
N SER A 100 2.84 -18.55 -0.77
CA SER A 100 3.32 -19.89 -0.46
C SER A 100 3.18 -20.86 -1.65
N THR A 101 2.35 -20.48 -2.61
CA THR A 101 2.10 -21.24 -3.85
C THR A 101 3.06 -20.84 -4.99
N SER A 102 2.83 -21.36 -6.20
CA SER A 102 3.55 -20.94 -7.41
C SER A 102 3.16 -19.54 -7.92
N LYS A 103 2.09 -18.95 -7.38
CA LYS A 103 1.65 -17.58 -7.68
C LYS A 103 2.77 -16.60 -7.28
N LYS A 104 3.05 -15.62 -8.12
CA LYS A 104 4.09 -14.62 -7.87
C LYS A 104 3.48 -13.24 -7.68
N VAL A 105 3.94 -12.52 -6.68
CA VAL A 105 3.66 -11.09 -6.55
C VAL A 105 4.34 -10.37 -7.72
N ALA A 106 3.56 -9.67 -8.53
CA ALA A 106 4.07 -8.83 -9.61
C ALA A 106 4.33 -7.40 -9.11
N HIS A 107 3.41 -6.87 -8.29
CA HIS A 107 3.50 -5.52 -7.72
C HIS A 107 2.93 -5.48 -6.32
N ILE A 108 3.47 -4.58 -5.49
CA ILE A 108 2.90 -4.22 -4.19
C ILE A 108 2.28 -2.84 -4.37
N TYR A 109 0.95 -2.76 -4.30
CA TYR A 109 0.21 -1.54 -4.65
C TYR A 109 -0.17 -0.68 -3.44
N ARG A 110 -0.44 -1.33 -2.32
CA ARG A 110 -0.90 -0.63 -1.12
C ARG A 110 -0.12 -1.07 0.11
N LEU A 111 0.26 -0.12 0.93
CA LEU A 111 0.80 -0.31 2.27
C LEU A 111 -0.11 0.45 3.22
N THR A 112 -0.45 -0.17 4.35
CA THR A 112 -1.32 0.47 5.35
C THR A 112 -0.80 0.11 6.74
N PRO A 113 -0.56 1.09 7.63
CA PRO A 113 -0.25 0.81 9.02
C PRO A 113 -1.45 0.14 9.68
N GLY A 114 -1.19 -0.75 10.63
CA GLY A 114 -2.20 -1.37 11.47
C GLY A 114 -2.88 -0.37 12.40
N HIS A 115 -3.74 -0.87 13.28
CA HIS A 115 -4.42 -0.06 14.27
C HIS A 115 -3.43 0.64 15.22
N GLU A 116 -3.82 1.78 15.80
CA GLU A 116 -2.97 2.57 16.70
C GLU A 116 -2.49 1.77 17.94
N THR A 117 -3.29 0.80 18.40
CA THR A 117 -2.93 -0.11 19.51
C THR A 117 -1.99 -1.23 19.10
N GLU A 118 -1.70 -1.39 17.81
CA GLU A 118 -0.83 -2.43 17.25
C GLU A 118 0.34 -1.82 16.46
N PRO A 119 1.28 -1.14 17.12
CA PRO A 119 2.31 -0.33 16.45
C PRO A 119 3.24 -1.14 15.53
N ASN A 120 3.38 -2.43 15.76
CA ASN A 120 4.20 -3.35 14.98
C ASN A 120 3.48 -3.91 13.74
N VAL A 121 2.15 -3.74 13.63
CA VAL A 121 1.34 -4.34 12.56
C VAL A 121 1.30 -3.43 11.33
N TRP A 122 1.41 -4.07 10.16
CA TRP A 122 1.24 -3.45 8.85
C TRP A 122 0.51 -4.39 7.90
N TYR A 123 -0.13 -3.82 6.88
CA TYR A 123 -0.80 -4.57 5.81
C TYR A 123 -0.28 -4.15 4.44
N ALA A 124 -0.22 -5.12 3.50
CA ALA A 124 0.15 -4.89 2.11
C ALA A 124 -0.85 -5.55 1.16
N GLY A 125 -1.29 -4.79 0.17
CA GLY A 125 -2.09 -5.25 -0.95
C GLY A 125 -1.26 -5.39 -2.22
N THR A 126 -1.43 -6.49 -2.95
CA THR A 126 -0.62 -6.82 -4.12
C THR A 126 -1.42 -6.99 -5.40
N SER A 127 -0.70 -7.09 -6.52
CA SER A 127 -1.15 -7.64 -7.80
C SER A 127 -0.21 -8.82 -8.18
N PRO A 128 -0.73 -9.97 -8.61
CA PRO A 128 -2.13 -10.36 -8.49
C PRO A 128 -2.65 -10.16 -7.06
N GLN A 129 -3.97 -10.06 -6.93
CA GLN A 129 -4.62 -9.82 -5.64
C GLN A 129 -4.07 -10.74 -4.55
N GLY A 130 -3.66 -10.15 -3.48
CA GLY A 130 -3.15 -10.81 -2.28
C GLY A 130 -3.09 -9.82 -1.13
N LEU A 131 -3.47 -10.27 0.05
CA LEU A 131 -3.37 -9.53 1.28
C LEU A 131 -2.28 -10.14 2.16
N PHE A 132 -1.39 -9.28 2.63
CA PHE A 132 -0.27 -9.68 3.48
C PHE A 132 -0.26 -8.84 4.75
N LYS A 133 0.20 -9.44 5.84
CA LYS A 133 0.34 -8.82 7.16
C LYS A 133 1.78 -8.94 7.62
N SER A 134 2.30 -7.89 8.23
CA SER A 134 3.52 -7.90 9.02
C SER A 134 3.16 -7.64 10.47
N GLU A 135 3.87 -8.29 11.39
CA GLU A 135 3.72 -8.12 12.84
C GLU A 135 5.05 -7.73 13.52
N ASP A 136 6.02 -7.31 12.71
CA ASP A 136 7.38 -6.94 13.13
C ASP A 136 7.85 -5.62 12.50
N PHE A 137 6.97 -4.61 12.54
CA PHE A 137 7.27 -3.26 12.02
C PHE A 137 7.57 -3.23 10.52
N GLY A 138 6.97 -4.14 9.73
CA GLY A 138 7.11 -4.19 8.29
C GLY A 138 8.37 -4.91 7.79
N ASP A 139 9.09 -5.64 8.64
CA ASP A 139 10.32 -6.34 8.27
C ASP A 139 10.07 -7.66 7.55
N THR A 140 9.07 -8.42 8.01
CA THR A 140 8.65 -9.67 7.37
C THR A 140 7.16 -9.69 7.12
N TRP A 141 6.74 -10.31 6.01
CA TRP A 141 5.38 -10.29 5.55
C TRP A 141 4.86 -11.71 5.32
N MET A 142 3.70 -12.00 5.86
CA MET A 142 3.01 -13.28 5.76
C MET A 142 1.66 -13.12 5.08
N GLU A 143 1.19 -14.19 4.44
CA GLU A 143 -0.14 -14.22 3.83
C GLU A 143 -1.24 -14.12 4.89
N VAL A 144 -2.27 -13.32 4.61
CA VAL A 144 -3.55 -13.38 5.32
C VAL A 144 -4.35 -14.52 4.70
N ASN A 145 -4.22 -15.71 5.29
CA ASN A 145 -4.75 -16.96 4.70
C ASN A 145 -6.26 -16.96 4.54
N GLY A 146 -7.01 -16.33 5.46
CA GLY A 146 -8.47 -16.22 5.33
C GLY A 146 -8.93 -15.49 4.07
N PHE A 147 -8.08 -14.61 3.50
CA PHE A 147 -8.32 -13.99 2.20
C PHE A 147 -7.64 -14.76 1.07
N ASN A 148 -6.32 -14.95 1.15
CA ASN A 148 -5.53 -15.48 0.02
C ASN A 148 -5.88 -16.91 -0.36
N ASN A 149 -6.33 -17.72 0.61
CA ASN A 149 -6.74 -19.11 0.44
C ASN A 149 -8.27 -19.30 0.51
N ASN A 150 -9.03 -18.20 0.39
CA ASN A 150 -10.49 -18.27 0.41
C ASN A 150 -10.99 -19.02 -0.82
N SER A 151 -11.81 -20.05 -0.61
CA SER A 151 -12.34 -20.88 -1.68
C SER A 151 -13.26 -20.14 -2.67
N LYS A 152 -13.77 -18.97 -2.27
CA LYS A 152 -14.59 -18.09 -3.12
C LYS A 152 -13.78 -17.00 -3.83
N LEU A 153 -12.45 -16.94 -3.64
CA LEU A 153 -11.64 -15.87 -4.21
C LEU A 153 -11.71 -15.86 -5.74
N ASP A 154 -11.68 -17.02 -6.37
CA ASP A 154 -11.80 -17.13 -7.82
C ASP A 154 -13.17 -16.66 -8.31
N GLU A 155 -14.26 -17.04 -7.61
CA GLU A 155 -15.63 -16.56 -7.88
C GLU A 155 -15.71 -15.04 -7.76
N TRP A 156 -15.07 -14.45 -6.75
CA TRP A 156 -15.05 -12.99 -6.55
C TRP A 156 -14.27 -12.24 -7.63
N CYS A 157 -13.32 -12.91 -8.27
CA CYS A 157 -12.44 -12.36 -9.29
C CYS A 157 -12.86 -12.74 -10.72
N GLU A 158 -13.85 -13.62 -10.89
CA GLU A 158 -14.26 -14.07 -12.23
C GLU A 158 -14.92 -12.94 -13.01
N ARG A 159 -14.22 -12.47 -14.04
CA ARG A 159 -14.81 -11.74 -15.16
C ARG A 159 -15.26 -12.74 -16.22
N ILE A 160 -16.54 -12.79 -16.49
CA ILE A 160 -17.07 -13.57 -17.62
C ILE A 160 -16.34 -13.15 -18.90
N GLY A 161 -15.48 -14.00 -19.43
CA GLY A 161 -14.89 -13.88 -20.76
C GLY A 161 -13.50 -13.25 -20.89
N THR A 162 -12.79 -12.91 -19.81
CA THR A 162 -11.39 -12.47 -19.90
C THR A 162 -10.47 -13.28 -19.02
N SER A 163 -9.57 -14.02 -19.62
CA SER A 163 -8.60 -14.93 -18.97
C SER A 163 -7.44 -14.21 -18.27
N SER A 164 -7.61 -13.02 -17.72
CA SER A 164 -6.49 -12.30 -17.13
C SER A 164 -6.68 -11.92 -15.68
N LEU A 165 -6.66 -12.90 -14.77
CA LEU A 165 -6.35 -12.74 -13.34
C LEU A 165 -5.04 -11.95 -13.06
N LYS A 166 -4.34 -11.56 -14.14
CA LYS A 166 -3.03 -10.91 -14.10
C LYS A 166 -3.03 -9.46 -13.61
N TYR A 167 -4.20 -8.80 -13.58
CA TYR A 167 -4.25 -7.35 -13.33
C TYR A 167 -5.03 -6.96 -12.09
N GLU A 168 -5.63 -7.93 -11.42
CA GLU A 168 -6.38 -7.66 -10.21
C GLU A 168 -5.45 -7.30 -9.07
N LYS A 169 -5.86 -6.34 -8.28
CA LYS A 169 -5.03 -5.79 -7.21
C LYS A 169 -5.88 -5.36 -6.04
N ILE A 170 -5.33 -5.52 -4.85
CA ILE A 170 -5.83 -4.84 -3.66
C ILE A 170 -5.20 -3.44 -3.63
N HIS A 171 -6.03 -2.42 -3.82
CA HIS A 171 -5.61 -1.03 -3.87
C HIS A 171 -6.04 -0.21 -2.66
N SER A 172 -6.95 -0.72 -1.84
CA SER A 172 -7.41 -0.07 -0.62
C SER A 172 -7.41 -1.07 0.53
N ILE A 173 -6.88 -0.67 1.67
CA ILE A 173 -6.90 -1.42 2.91
C ILE A 173 -7.21 -0.41 4.00
N MET A 174 -8.25 -0.66 4.79
CA MET A 174 -8.66 0.19 5.89
C MET A 174 -8.82 -0.67 7.14
N ILE A 175 -8.38 -0.14 8.25
CA ILE A 175 -8.56 -0.71 9.58
C ILE A 175 -9.52 0.19 10.33
N HIS A 176 -10.56 -0.40 10.93
CA HIS A 176 -11.54 0.37 11.68
C HIS A 176 -10.89 1.05 12.90
N PRO A 177 -11.06 2.37 13.10
CA PRO A 177 -10.30 3.13 14.11
C PRO A 177 -10.63 2.75 15.56
N ARG A 178 -11.70 1.99 15.81
CA ARG A 178 -12.09 1.52 17.15
C ARG A 178 -12.02 0.00 17.31
N ASN A 179 -11.67 -0.73 16.24
CA ASN A 179 -11.61 -2.19 16.27
C ASN A 179 -10.50 -2.72 15.36
N PRO A 180 -9.33 -3.12 15.89
CA PRO A 180 -8.22 -3.63 15.09
C PRO A 180 -8.54 -4.89 14.29
N ARG A 181 -9.59 -5.62 14.65
CA ARG A 181 -10.01 -6.83 13.95
C ARG A 181 -10.95 -6.57 12.77
N SER A 182 -11.49 -5.34 12.66
CA SER A 182 -12.36 -4.96 11.55
C SER A 182 -11.52 -4.35 10.42
N LEU A 183 -11.52 -5.02 9.28
CA LEU A 183 -10.77 -4.68 8.09
C LEU A 183 -11.72 -4.52 6.91
N ILE A 184 -11.46 -3.53 6.07
CA ILE A 184 -12.14 -3.39 4.78
C ILE A 184 -11.06 -3.32 3.69
N ILE A 185 -11.25 -4.07 2.61
CA ILE A 185 -10.38 -3.98 1.44
C ILE A 185 -11.19 -3.64 0.19
N GLY A 186 -10.56 -2.88 -0.70
CA GLY A 186 -11.04 -2.62 -2.06
C GLY A 186 -10.15 -3.32 -3.07
N MET A 187 -10.77 -4.08 -3.95
CA MET A 187 -10.10 -4.89 -4.97
C MET A 187 -10.61 -4.54 -6.36
N SER A 188 -9.70 -4.32 -7.30
CA SER A 188 -10.06 -4.21 -8.71
C SER A 188 -10.75 -5.49 -9.17
N SER A 189 -11.85 -5.33 -9.91
CA SER A 189 -12.62 -6.44 -10.48
C SER A 189 -13.20 -7.43 -9.45
N GLY A 190 -13.37 -7.02 -8.21
CA GLY A 190 -13.98 -7.86 -7.17
C GLY A 190 -14.90 -7.08 -6.23
N GLY A 191 -14.63 -5.77 -6.11
CA GLY A 191 -15.43 -4.90 -5.25
C GLY A 191 -14.81 -4.66 -3.89
N VAL A 192 -15.66 -4.60 -2.88
CA VAL A 192 -15.30 -4.29 -1.48
C VAL A 192 -15.59 -5.50 -0.61
N PHE A 193 -14.70 -5.80 0.32
CA PHE A 193 -14.83 -6.93 1.24
C PHE A 193 -14.52 -6.48 2.65
N GLU A 194 -15.24 -7.06 3.61
CA GLU A 194 -15.07 -6.82 5.03
C GLU A 194 -14.68 -8.10 5.77
N SER A 195 -13.81 -7.94 6.76
CA SER A 195 -13.53 -8.92 7.80
C SER A 195 -13.76 -8.30 9.16
N MET A 196 -14.44 -9.01 10.04
CA MET A 196 -14.69 -8.59 11.43
C MET A 196 -13.84 -9.37 12.44
N ASP A 197 -12.97 -10.27 11.97
CA ASP A 197 -12.24 -11.22 12.78
C ASP A 197 -10.70 -11.17 12.55
N GLY A 198 -10.21 -10.05 12.02
CA GLY A 198 -8.77 -9.83 11.79
C GLY A 198 -8.24 -10.48 10.52
N GLY A 199 -9.12 -10.79 9.56
CA GLY A 199 -8.75 -11.35 8.28
C GLY A 199 -8.93 -12.87 8.16
N GLU A 200 -9.52 -13.52 9.17
CA GLU A 200 -9.78 -14.97 9.15
C GLU A 200 -10.92 -15.33 8.20
N SER A 201 -11.97 -14.51 8.16
CA SER A 201 -13.08 -14.65 7.22
C SER A 201 -13.45 -13.32 6.55
N TRP A 202 -14.06 -13.41 5.36
CA TRP A 202 -14.37 -12.26 4.52
C TRP A 202 -15.74 -12.34 3.91
N THR A 203 -16.43 -11.19 3.90
CA THR A 203 -17.77 -11.03 3.33
C THR A 203 -17.75 -9.93 2.27
N PRO A 204 -18.30 -10.14 1.06
CA PRO A 204 -18.50 -9.08 0.09
C PRO A 204 -19.45 -8.00 0.59
N MET A 205 -19.08 -6.73 0.43
CA MET A 205 -19.89 -5.55 0.74
C MET A 205 -20.29 -4.81 -0.55
N ASN A 206 -20.80 -5.55 -1.51
CA ASN A 206 -21.03 -5.03 -2.86
C ASN A 206 -22.46 -4.58 -3.12
N GLU A 207 -23.36 -4.72 -2.16
CA GLU A 207 -24.75 -4.26 -2.29
C GLU A 207 -24.78 -2.73 -2.45
N GLY A 208 -25.52 -2.26 -3.46
CA GLY A 208 -25.62 -0.83 -3.77
C GLY A 208 -24.45 -0.24 -4.57
N LEU A 209 -23.37 -0.99 -4.82
CA LEU A 209 -22.36 -0.56 -5.76
C LEU A 209 -22.92 -0.61 -7.19
N LEU A 210 -22.86 0.54 -7.87
CA LEU A 210 -23.31 0.64 -9.26
C LEU A 210 -22.36 -0.15 -10.17
N THR A 211 -22.91 -0.95 -11.05
CA THR A 211 -22.20 -1.60 -12.16
C THR A 211 -22.68 -0.98 -13.46
N ASN A 212 -21.79 -0.91 -14.44
CA ASN A 212 -22.15 -0.38 -15.77
C ASN A 212 -23.14 -1.31 -16.53
N ASP A 213 -23.28 -2.55 -16.07
CA ASP A 213 -24.19 -3.53 -16.63
C ASP A 213 -24.99 -4.19 -15.49
N ILE A 214 -26.33 -4.07 -15.56
CA ILE A 214 -27.26 -4.62 -14.56
C ILE A 214 -27.19 -6.15 -14.53
N SER A 215 -26.74 -6.78 -15.60
CA SER A 215 -26.56 -8.23 -15.71
C SER A 215 -25.24 -8.74 -15.11
N ASP A 216 -24.30 -7.83 -14.84
CA ASP A 216 -22.94 -8.18 -14.40
C ASP A 216 -22.77 -7.94 -12.90
N SER A 217 -23.04 -8.96 -12.11
CA SER A 217 -22.73 -8.98 -10.67
C SER A 217 -21.22 -8.88 -10.39
N LEU A 218 -20.38 -8.99 -11.41
CA LEU A 218 -18.92 -9.08 -11.36
C LEU A 218 -18.21 -7.81 -11.86
N GLY A 219 -18.94 -6.86 -12.44
CA GLY A 219 -18.39 -5.60 -13.00
C GLY A 219 -17.98 -4.55 -11.97
N ARG A 220 -17.86 -4.90 -10.70
CA ARG A 220 -17.53 -3.97 -9.62
C ARG A 220 -16.03 -3.74 -9.54
N ASP A 221 -15.60 -2.59 -10.04
CA ASP A 221 -14.19 -2.19 -10.10
C ASP A 221 -13.97 -0.85 -9.38
N PRO A 222 -14.03 -0.84 -8.04
CA PRO A 222 -13.71 0.37 -7.29
C PRO A 222 -12.25 0.72 -7.50
N HIS A 223 -11.95 2.00 -7.70
CA HIS A 223 -10.58 2.48 -7.88
C HIS A 223 -9.98 3.00 -6.58
N LEU A 224 -10.82 3.38 -5.63
CA LEU A 224 -10.43 3.81 -4.29
C LEU A 224 -11.61 3.62 -3.35
N VAL A 225 -11.33 3.08 -2.16
CA VAL A 225 -12.25 3.05 -1.03
C VAL A 225 -11.61 3.85 0.09
N VAL A 226 -12.37 4.75 0.69
CA VAL A 226 -11.96 5.57 1.83
C VAL A 226 -13.03 5.52 2.90
N GLN A 227 -12.59 5.58 4.15
CA GLN A 227 -13.46 5.60 5.31
C GLN A 227 -13.56 7.03 5.85
N HIS A 228 -14.74 7.44 6.26
CA HIS A 228 -14.91 8.75 6.88
C HIS A 228 -14.25 8.76 8.27
N PRO A 229 -13.38 9.72 8.60
CA PRO A 229 -12.59 9.66 9.83
C PRO A 229 -13.42 9.81 11.12
N MET A 230 -14.58 10.44 11.03
CA MET A 230 -15.46 10.70 12.19
C MET A 230 -16.66 9.75 12.26
N ASP A 231 -17.00 9.11 11.14
CA ASP A 231 -18.12 8.19 10.99
C ASP A 231 -17.66 6.98 10.14
N PRO A 232 -16.84 6.13 10.75
CA PRO A 232 -16.22 4.99 10.07
C PRO A 232 -17.20 3.82 9.86
#